data_dc4e039d6c0e53d85dfaa6eb1ba0bc14
#
_entry.id   dc4e039d6c0e53d85dfaa6eb1ba0bc14
#
_cell.length_a   1.000
_cell.length_b   1.000
_cell.length_c   1.000
_cell.angle_alpha   90.00
_cell.angle_beta   90.00
_cell.angle_gamma   90.00
#
_symmetry.space_group_name_H-M   'P 1'
#
loop_
_entity.id
_entity.type
_entity.pdbx_description
1 polymer ?
#
loop_
_entity_poly.entity_id
_entity_poly.type
_entity_poly.pdbx_seq_one_letter_code
_entity_poly.pdbx_strand_id
1 'polypeptide(L)'
;MFLISFIFIFNNMVFASSTNADLYDQEDLIIKQAKNYILKDKEGYVYFDIQKAQKDRVSKDVIEVGKIVNEITESYKNNNFSYNRNGLREYSSKNLSGLGRYGHYCGKGNDGWDKTPIDELDAACQNHDRCYVWGGDNTICNERFCNALEEIINYGSGTAKINYARAAKLIFCN
;
A
#
# COMPACT_ATOMS: atom_id res chain seq x y z
N MET A 1 34.46 -61.87 17.40
CA MET A 1 34.42 -60.58 18.15
C MET A 1 34.42 -59.50 17.11
N PHE A 2 33.22 -59.03 16.73
CA PHE A 2 33.05 -57.98 15.69
C PHE A 2 32.91 -56.62 16.39
N LEU A 3 33.87 -55.72 16.15
CA LEU A 3 33.82 -54.35 16.58
C LEU A 3 33.00 -53.51 15.56
N ILE A 4 31.82 -53.05 15.97
CA ILE A 4 30.99 -52.13 15.20
C ILE A 4 31.47 -50.73 15.55
N SER A 5 32.10 -50.06 14.58
CA SER A 5 32.53 -48.66 14.70
C SER A 5 31.36 -47.74 14.36
N PHE A 6 30.81 -47.02 15.35
CA PHE A 6 29.81 -45.98 15.17
C PHE A 6 30.50 -44.72 14.71
N ILE A 7 30.28 -44.34 13.45
CA ILE A 7 30.68 -43.04 12.92
C ILE A 7 29.58 -42.05 13.22
N PHE A 8 29.84 -41.14 14.20
CA PHE A 8 28.99 -39.97 14.44
C PHE A 8 29.27 -38.91 13.36
N ILE A 9 28.31 -38.72 12.45
CA ILE A 9 28.32 -37.61 11.51
C ILE A 9 27.75 -36.39 12.24
N PHE A 10 28.60 -35.47 12.70
CA PHE A 10 28.19 -34.18 13.17
C PHE A 10 27.76 -33.30 11.96
N ASN A 11 26.45 -33.16 11.76
CA ASN A 11 25.93 -32.13 10.87
C ASN A 11 26.18 -30.77 11.52
N ASN A 12 27.19 -30.04 11.05
CA ASN A 12 27.37 -28.64 11.34
C ASN A 12 26.24 -27.86 10.67
N MET A 13 25.16 -27.56 11.42
CA MET A 13 24.20 -26.56 11.06
C MET A 13 24.90 -25.20 11.16
N VAL A 14 25.34 -24.66 10.03
CA VAL A 14 25.77 -23.28 9.93
C VAL A 14 24.50 -22.42 10.00
N PHE A 15 24.22 -21.86 11.18
CA PHE A 15 23.26 -20.77 11.31
C PHE A 15 23.90 -19.54 10.64
N ALA A 16 23.48 -19.25 9.41
CA ALA A 16 23.75 -17.96 8.80
C ALA A 16 23.04 -16.91 9.65
N SER A 17 23.81 -16.14 10.42
CA SER A 17 23.33 -14.94 11.07
C SER A 17 23.07 -13.90 9.97
N SER A 18 21.81 -13.73 9.57
CA SER A 18 21.44 -12.60 8.71
C SER A 18 21.67 -11.32 9.51
N THR A 19 22.55 -10.47 9.02
CA THR A 19 22.79 -9.16 9.63
C THR A 19 21.58 -8.27 9.35
N ASN A 20 21.25 -7.35 10.29
CA ASN A 20 20.13 -6.41 10.13
C ASN A 20 20.21 -5.55 8.86
N ALA A 21 21.36 -5.49 8.20
CA ALA A 21 21.53 -4.81 6.91
C ALA A 21 20.86 -5.53 5.74
N ASP A 22 20.73 -6.88 5.80
CA ASP A 22 20.08 -7.66 4.75
C ASP A 22 18.54 -7.57 4.80
N LEU A 23 17.98 -7.05 5.90
CA LEU A 23 16.53 -6.87 6.07
C LEU A 23 16.02 -5.57 5.43
N TYR A 24 16.89 -4.58 5.18
CA TYR A 24 16.50 -3.25 4.69
C TYR A 24 16.33 -3.14 3.18
N ASP A 25 16.81 -4.12 2.39
CA ASP A 25 16.78 -4.07 0.91
C ASP A 25 15.88 -5.18 0.29
N GLN A 26 15.06 -5.84 1.09
CA GLN A 26 14.15 -6.85 0.55
C GLN A 26 12.83 -6.21 0.15
N GLU A 27 12.67 -5.87 -1.13
CA GLU A 27 11.40 -5.42 -1.69
C GLU A 27 10.26 -6.36 -1.24
N ASP A 28 9.18 -5.78 -0.71
CA ASP A 28 8.00 -6.54 -0.29
C ASP A 28 7.51 -7.46 -1.43
N LEU A 29 7.50 -8.77 -1.17
CA LEU A 29 7.19 -9.79 -2.18
C LEU A 29 5.80 -9.60 -2.79
N ILE A 30 4.84 -9.05 -2.04
CA ILE A 30 3.49 -8.79 -2.53
C ILE A 30 3.53 -7.63 -3.53
N ILE A 31 4.24 -6.54 -3.22
CA ILE A 31 4.45 -5.41 -4.13
C ILE A 31 5.17 -5.89 -5.39
N LYS A 32 6.27 -6.61 -5.24
CA LYS A 32 7.04 -7.17 -6.36
C LYS A 32 6.17 -8.00 -7.30
N GLN A 33 5.35 -8.87 -6.74
CA GLN A 33 4.44 -9.68 -7.54
C GLN A 33 3.32 -8.84 -8.16
N ALA A 34 2.74 -7.89 -7.42
CA ALA A 34 1.67 -7.02 -7.89
C ALA A 34 2.08 -6.13 -9.07
N LYS A 35 3.33 -5.66 -9.11
CA LYS A 35 3.88 -4.86 -10.22
C LYS A 35 3.71 -5.51 -11.59
N ASN A 36 3.71 -6.85 -11.69
CA ASN A 36 3.51 -7.57 -12.96
C ASN A 36 2.09 -7.46 -13.54
N TYR A 37 1.16 -6.92 -12.76
CA TYR A 37 -0.25 -6.78 -13.12
C TYR A 37 -0.70 -5.32 -13.15
N ILE A 38 0.23 -4.37 -12.92
CA ILE A 38 -0.07 -2.94 -13.00
C ILE A 38 -0.14 -2.51 -14.46
N LEU A 39 -1.20 -1.81 -14.78
CA LEU A 39 -1.46 -1.18 -16.08
C LEU A 39 -1.62 0.33 -15.88
N LYS A 40 -1.33 1.11 -16.92
CA LYS A 40 -1.64 2.55 -16.96
C LYS A 40 -2.55 2.82 -18.17
N ASP A 41 -3.59 3.59 -17.96
CA ASP A 41 -4.42 4.03 -19.07
C ASP A 41 -3.82 5.27 -19.78
N LYS A 42 -4.52 5.77 -20.80
CA LYS A 42 -4.09 6.93 -21.61
C LYS A 42 -4.00 8.23 -20.80
N GLU A 43 -4.72 8.30 -19.69
CA GLU A 43 -4.77 9.45 -18.78
C GLU A 43 -3.73 9.34 -17.67
N GLY A 44 -2.99 8.19 -17.61
CA GLY A 44 -1.96 7.92 -16.62
C GLY A 44 -2.49 7.28 -15.33
N TYR A 45 -3.78 6.95 -15.24
CA TYR A 45 -4.31 6.25 -14.08
C TYR A 45 -3.80 4.82 -14.00
N VAL A 46 -3.50 4.39 -12.78
CA VAL A 46 -2.92 3.08 -12.48
C VAL A 46 -4.02 2.07 -12.17
N TYR A 47 -4.01 0.93 -12.84
CA TYR A 47 -4.94 -0.17 -12.64
C TYR A 47 -4.20 -1.47 -12.38
N PHE A 48 -4.89 -2.39 -11.73
CA PHE A 48 -4.42 -3.75 -11.54
C PHE A 48 -5.29 -4.73 -12.34
N ASP A 49 -4.65 -5.56 -13.16
CA ASP A 49 -5.33 -6.59 -13.96
C ASP A 49 -5.71 -7.79 -13.08
N ILE A 50 -6.88 -7.69 -12.44
CA ILE A 50 -7.43 -8.75 -11.57
C ILE A 50 -7.61 -10.06 -12.32
N GLN A 51 -8.08 -10.00 -13.58
CA GLN A 51 -8.38 -11.21 -14.36
C GLN A 51 -7.11 -11.98 -14.70
N LYS A 52 -6.06 -11.28 -15.14
CA LYS A 52 -4.76 -11.87 -15.40
C LYS A 52 -4.15 -12.46 -14.13
N ALA A 53 -4.16 -11.71 -13.03
CA ALA A 53 -3.63 -12.16 -11.75
C ALA A 53 -4.34 -13.42 -11.22
N GLN A 54 -5.67 -13.48 -11.34
CA GLN A 54 -6.46 -14.67 -10.98
C GLN A 54 -6.13 -15.88 -11.88
N LYS A 55 -6.00 -15.65 -13.20
CA LYS A 55 -5.60 -16.69 -14.15
C LYS A 55 -4.22 -17.27 -13.82
N ASP A 56 -3.30 -16.40 -13.42
CA ASP A 56 -1.93 -16.76 -13.04
C ASP A 56 -1.86 -17.33 -11.61
N ARG A 57 -3.00 -17.42 -10.89
CA ARG A 57 -3.15 -17.99 -9.55
C ARG A 57 -2.22 -17.38 -8.51
N VAL A 58 -2.05 -16.05 -8.56
CA VAL A 58 -1.27 -15.33 -7.54
C VAL A 58 -1.94 -15.44 -6.15
N SER A 59 -1.20 -15.08 -5.11
CA SER A 59 -1.71 -15.14 -3.73
C SER A 59 -2.94 -14.26 -3.51
N LYS A 60 -3.74 -14.61 -2.50
CA LYS A 60 -4.93 -13.80 -2.13
C LYS A 60 -4.54 -12.39 -1.74
N ASP A 61 -3.39 -12.20 -1.09
CA ASP A 61 -2.92 -10.88 -0.66
C ASP A 61 -2.58 -9.98 -1.86
N VAL A 62 -1.97 -10.53 -2.91
CA VAL A 62 -1.72 -9.80 -4.17
C VAL A 62 -3.04 -9.36 -4.83
N ILE A 63 -4.05 -10.26 -4.86
CA ILE A 63 -5.38 -9.93 -5.38
C ILE A 63 -6.04 -8.83 -4.55
N GLU A 64 -5.94 -8.89 -3.22
CA GLU A 64 -6.53 -7.89 -2.33
C GLU A 64 -5.89 -6.52 -2.52
N VAL A 65 -4.56 -6.45 -2.57
CA VAL A 65 -3.84 -5.22 -2.90
C VAL A 65 -4.29 -4.67 -4.25
N GLY A 66 -4.43 -5.54 -5.26
CA GLY A 66 -4.89 -5.16 -6.59
C GLY A 66 -6.32 -4.58 -6.61
N LYS A 67 -7.24 -5.13 -5.81
CA LYS A 67 -8.58 -4.57 -5.64
C LYS A 67 -8.52 -3.16 -5.05
N ILE A 68 -7.71 -2.98 -4.00
CA ILE A 68 -7.54 -1.65 -3.36
C ILE A 68 -6.96 -0.65 -4.36
N VAL A 69 -5.97 -1.04 -5.20
CA VAL A 69 -5.46 -0.19 -6.30
C VAL A 69 -6.60 0.28 -7.18
N ASN A 70 -7.45 -0.63 -7.66
CA ASN A 70 -8.56 -0.28 -8.54
C ASN A 70 -9.59 0.61 -7.85
N GLU A 71 -9.92 0.34 -6.59
CA GLU A 71 -10.85 1.16 -5.80
C GLU A 71 -10.33 2.60 -5.59
N ILE A 72 -9.05 2.76 -5.25
CA ILE A 72 -8.43 4.09 -5.14
C ILE A 72 -8.52 4.80 -6.51
N THR A 73 -8.12 4.14 -7.58
CA THR A 73 -8.12 4.71 -8.94
C THR A 73 -9.52 5.13 -9.38
N GLU A 74 -10.51 4.29 -9.19
CA GLU A 74 -11.91 4.61 -9.50
C GLU A 74 -12.42 5.81 -8.68
N SER A 75 -12.01 5.93 -7.43
CA SER A 75 -12.36 7.08 -6.61
C SER A 75 -11.84 8.40 -7.20
N TYR A 76 -10.65 8.39 -7.82
CA TYR A 76 -10.09 9.57 -8.49
C TYR A 76 -10.74 9.88 -9.84
N LYS A 77 -11.16 8.87 -10.60
CA LYS A 77 -11.83 9.05 -11.90
C LYS A 77 -13.26 9.56 -11.78
N ASN A 78 -13.98 9.05 -10.81
CA ASN A 78 -15.37 9.44 -10.60
C ASN A 78 -15.44 10.84 -9.97
N ASN A 79 -15.54 11.89 -10.81
CA ASN A 79 -15.62 13.29 -10.43
C ASN A 79 -16.90 13.69 -9.66
N ASN A 80 -17.58 12.75 -8.99
CA ASN A 80 -18.82 12.99 -8.25
C ASN A 80 -18.61 13.68 -6.89
N PHE A 81 -17.51 14.41 -6.72
CA PHE A 81 -17.27 15.23 -5.52
C PHE A 81 -17.61 16.69 -5.81
N SER A 82 -18.77 17.14 -5.34
CA SER A 82 -19.06 18.55 -5.25
C SER A 82 -18.58 19.08 -3.90
N TYR A 83 -17.82 20.18 -3.90
CA TYR A 83 -17.56 20.96 -2.69
C TYR A 83 -18.75 21.89 -2.47
N ASN A 84 -19.31 21.92 -1.24
CA ASN A 84 -20.22 22.99 -0.89
C ASN A 84 -19.46 24.31 -0.70
N ARG A 85 -20.20 25.45 -0.69
CA ARG A 85 -19.62 26.80 -0.58
C ARG A 85 -18.77 27.05 0.67
N ASN A 86 -18.80 26.15 1.66
CA ASN A 86 -18.07 26.26 2.92
C ASN A 86 -16.80 25.38 2.93
N GLY A 87 -16.41 24.81 1.77
CA GLY A 87 -15.28 23.89 1.68
C GLY A 87 -15.53 22.54 2.35
N LEU A 88 -16.73 22.29 2.82
CA LEU A 88 -17.14 21.00 3.38
C LEU A 88 -17.63 20.11 2.25
N ARG A 89 -17.18 18.88 2.26
CA ARG A 89 -17.63 17.88 1.29
C ARG A 89 -19.06 17.50 1.54
N GLU A 90 -19.91 17.68 0.55
CA GLU A 90 -21.17 17.01 0.50
C GLU A 90 -20.96 15.64 -0.13
N TYR A 91 -20.96 14.62 0.72
CA TYR A 91 -20.90 13.23 0.31
C TYR A 91 -22.26 12.86 -0.26
N SER A 92 -22.34 12.77 -1.58
CA SER A 92 -23.52 12.12 -2.21
C SER A 92 -23.48 10.63 -1.88
N SER A 93 -24.18 10.26 -0.81
CA SER A 93 -24.19 8.94 -0.20
C SER A 93 -24.98 7.90 -0.98
N LYS A 94 -24.75 7.77 -2.28
CA LYS A 94 -25.26 6.64 -3.03
C LYS A 94 -24.10 5.71 -3.40
N ASN A 95 -23.83 4.73 -2.52
CA ASN A 95 -23.09 3.49 -2.75
C ASN A 95 -21.56 3.53 -2.87
N LEU A 96 -20.84 4.50 -2.28
CA LEU A 96 -19.36 4.52 -2.27
C LEU A 96 -18.76 4.50 -0.85
N SER A 97 -19.50 4.01 0.13
CA SER A 97 -18.95 3.78 1.48
C SER A 97 -17.98 2.62 1.44
N GLY A 98 -16.68 2.92 1.33
CA GLY A 98 -15.62 1.92 1.42
C GLY A 98 -14.67 1.84 0.24
N LEU A 99 -15.04 2.27 -0.96
CA LEU A 99 -14.21 2.14 -2.14
C LEU A 99 -12.97 3.06 -2.08
N GLY A 100 -11.80 2.46 -1.89
CA GLY A 100 -10.52 3.14 -1.94
C GLY A 100 -10.25 4.13 -0.81
N ARG A 101 -10.97 4.02 0.33
CA ARG A 101 -10.77 4.88 1.52
C ARG A 101 -10.26 4.08 2.71
N TYR A 102 -9.36 4.73 3.46
CA TYR A 102 -8.89 4.24 4.75
C TYR A 102 -8.82 5.42 5.74
N GLY A 103 -9.39 5.27 6.93
CA GLY A 103 -9.45 6.34 7.92
C GLY A 103 -10.20 7.57 7.43
N HIS A 104 -9.72 8.74 7.83
CA HIS A 104 -10.32 10.03 7.49
C HIS A 104 -9.67 10.70 6.27
N TYR A 105 -8.43 10.33 5.93
CA TYR A 105 -7.61 11.06 4.97
C TYR A 105 -7.18 10.25 3.75
N CYS A 106 -7.05 8.93 3.86
CA CYS A 106 -6.62 8.14 2.73
C CYS A 106 -7.73 7.95 1.69
N GLY A 107 -7.36 8.04 0.41
CA GLY A 107 -8.26 8.01 -0.74
C GLY A 107 -8.66 9.41 -1.18
N LYS A 108 -9.49 9.52 -2.23
CA LYS A 108 -9.87 10.84 -2.74
C LYS A 108 -10.60 11.66 -1.68
N GLY A 109 -9.93 12.72 -1.22
CA GLY A 109 -10.37 13.71 -0.26
C GLY A 109 -10.41 13.22 1.20
N ASN A 110 -10.73 14.13 2.10
CA ASN A 110 -10.75 13.89 3.54
C ASN A 110 -12.09 14.26 4.18
N ASP A 111 -12.27 13.88 5.44
CA ASP A 111 -13.49 14.16 6.22
C ASP A 111 -13.43 15.52 6.95
N GLY A 112 -12.49 16.41 6.58
CA GLY A 112 -12.21 17.67 7.24
C GLY A 112 -10.86 17.64 7.97
N TRP A 113 -10.22 18.81 8.08
CA TRP A 113 -8.87 18.95 8.64
C TRP A 113 -8.81 18.88 10.17
N ASP A 114 -9.96 18.86 10.83
CA ASP A 114 -10.15 18.82 12.28
C ASP A 114 -10.19 17.40 12.86
N LYS A 115 -10.23 16.36 12.00
CA LYS A 115 -10.23 14.97 12.45
C LYS A 115 -8.84 14.51 12.90
N THR A 116 -8.81 13.80 14.01
CA THR A 116 -7.59 13.11 14.43
C THR A 116 -7.42 11.86 13.57
N PRO A 117 -6.25 11.64 12.93
CA PRO A 117 -5.98 10.39 12.23
C PRO A 117 -6.18 9.18 13.14
N ILE A 118 -6.73 8.10 12.59
CA ILE A 118 -7.00 6.88 13.35
C ILE A 118 -5.74 6.06 13.65
N ASP A 119 -4.72 6.21 12.80
CA ASP A 119 -3.41 5.55 12.96
C ASP A 119 -2.33 6.23 12.08
N GLU A 120 -1.13 5.61 12.03
CA GLU A 120 0.02 6.13 11.29
C GLU A 120 -0.19 6.19 9.77
N LEU A 121 -0.96 5.28 9.17
CA LEU A 121 -1.28 5.35 7.74
C LEU A 121 -2.20 6.53 7.43
N ASP A 122 -3.23 6.71 8.24
CA ASP A 122 -4.16 7.82 8.10
C ASP A 122 -3.46 9.17 8.32
N ALA A 123 -2.49 9.21 9.27
CA ALA A 123 -1.63 10.38 9.49
C ALA A 123 -0.69 10.64 8.28
N ALA A 124 -0.15 9.60 7.66
CA ALA A 124 0.67 9.74 6.45
C ALA A 124 -0.16 10.31 5.29
N CYS A 125 -1.39 9.83 5.10
CA CYS A 125 -2.32 10.37 4.10
C CYS A 125 -2.67 11.83 4.40
N GLN A 126 -2.94 12.20 5.66
CA GLN A 126 -3.20 13.58 6.05
C GLN A 126 -2.03 14.50 5.70
N ASN A 127 -0.80 14.08 5.99
CA ASN A 127 0.40 14.86 5.70
C ASN A 127 0.63 15.01 4.19
N HIS A 128 0.34 13.97 3.42
CA HIS A 128 0.41 13.99 1.97
C HIS A 128 -0.60 14.99 1.38
N ASP A 129 -1.86 14.93 1.80
CA ASP A 129 -2.91 15.87 1.40
C ASP A 129 -2.54 17.31 1.76
N ARG A 130 -2.04 17.55 2.99
CA ARG A 130 -1.58 18.87 3.44
C ARG A 130 -0.47 19.40 2.56
N CYS A 131 0.48 18.56 2.16
CA CYS A 131 1.58 18.95 1.31
C CYS A 131 1.08 19.50 -0.03
N TYR A 132 0.11 18.86 -0.66
CA TYR A 132 -0.49 19.33 -1.90
C TYR A 132 -1.33 20.60 -1.72
N VAL A 133 -2.19 20.63 -0.71
CA VAL A 133 -3.13 21.75 -0.49
C VAL A 133 -2.40 23.04 -0.18
N TRP A 134 -1.27 22.98 0.50
CA TRP A 134 -0.48 24.16 0.87
C TRP A 134 0.69 24.43 -0.07
N GLY A 135 0.62 23.93 -1.30
CA GLY A 135 1.53 24.28 -2.39
C GLY A 135 2.90 23.63 -2.33
N GLY A 136 2.98 22.46 -1.70
CA GLY A 136 4.19 21.64 -1.75
C GLY A 136 4.47 21.14 -3.17
N ASP A 137 5.74 20.91 -3.47
CA ASP A 137 6.15 20.27 -4.72
C ASP A 137 5.67 18.80 -4.73
N ASN A 138 5.00 18.41 -5.81
CA ASN A 138 4.39 17.08 -5.94
C ASN A 138 5.41 15.94 -5.78
N THR A 139 6.63 16.12 -6.28
CA THR A 139 7.69 15.12 -6.17
C THR A 139 8.09 14.94 -4.71
N ILE A 140 8.31 16.04 -4.00
CA ILE A 140 8.67 16.02 -2.56
C ILE A 140 7.51 15.47 -1.71
N CYS A 141 6.26 15.84 -2.02
CA CYS A 141 5.09 15.33 -1.32
C CYS A 141 4.98 13.81 -1.46
N ASN A 142 5.16 13.29 -2.68
CA ASN A 142 5.15 11.87 -2.95
C ASN A 142 6.33 11.15 -2.30
N GLU A 143 7.54 11.68 -2.38
CA GLU A 143 8.72 11.08 -1.75
C GLU A 143 8.53 10.88 -0.23
N ARG A 144 8.06 11.91 0.48
CA ARG A 144 7.78 11.82 1.91
C ARG A 144 6.69 10.81 2.22
N PHE A 145 5.66 10.76 1.39
CA PHE A 145 4.58 9.78 1.54
C PHE A 145 5.09 8.37 1.30
N CYS A 146 5.89 8.15 0.26
CA CYS A 146 6.47 6.85 -0.07
C CYS A 146 7.36 6.32 1.05
N ASN A 147 8.17 7.18 1.69
CA ASN A 147 8.98 6.80 2.84
C ASN A 147 8.10 6.36 4.02
N ALA A 148 7.02 7.10 4.32
CA ALA A 148 6.08 6.72 5.37
C ALA A 148 5.37 5.40 5.06
N LEU A 149 4.98 5.16 3.81
CA LEU A 149 4.38 3.89 3.38
C LEU A 149 5.35 2.71 3.54
N GLU A 150 6.64 2.92 3.24
CA GLU A 150 7.68 1.90 3.44
C GLU A 150 7.79 1.49 4.90
N GLU A 151 7.85 2.45 5.82
CA GLU A 151 7.90 2.19 7.26
C GLU A 151 6.66 1.42 7.73
N ILE A 152 5.47 1.79 7.25
CA ILE A 152 4.21 1.11 7.60
C ILE A 152 4.19 -0.33 7.09
N ILE A 153 4.68 -0.57 5.88
CA ILE A 153 4.75 -1.92 5.30
C ILE A 153 5.71 -2.81 6.08
N ASN A 154 6.85 -2.26 6.49
CA ASN A 154 7.91 -3.03 7.15
C ASN A 154 7.66 -3.25 8.65
N TYR A 155 7.07 -2.28 9.34
CA TYR A 155 6.96 -2.29 10.81
C TYR A 155 5.53 -2.15 11.33
N GLY A 156 4.57 -1.85 10.47
CA GLY A 156 3.18 -1.70 10.84
C GLY A 156 2.52 -3.03 11.23
N SER A 157 1.32 -2.93 11.78
CA SER A 157 0.48 -4.07 12.12
C SER A 157 -0.92 -3.91 11.55
N GLY A 158 -1.58 -5.04 11.29
CA GLY A 158 -2.93 -5.07 10.74
C GLY A 158 -2.95 -5.19 9.21
N THR A 159 -3.47 -6.33 8.74
CA THR A 159 -3.47 -6.70 7.31
C THR A 159 -4.14 -5.66 6.42
N ALA A 160 -5.27 -5.08 6.83
CA ALA A 160 -5.99 -4.08 6.04
C ALA A 160 -5.14 -2.81 5.83
N LYS A 161 -4.48 -2.32 6.89
CA LYS A 161 -3.59 -1.17 6.84
C LYS A 161 -2.40 -1.40 5.92
N ILE A 162 -1.71 -2.53 6.10
CA ILE A 162 -0.53 -2.88 5.31
C ILE A 162 -0.91 -3.06 3.83
N ASN A 163 -2.03 -3.71 3.51
CA ASN A 163 -2.47 -3.88 2.13
C ASN A 163 -2.87 -2.55 1.48
N TYR A 164 -3.46 -1.63 2.25
CA TYR A 164 -3.72 -0.29 1.75
C TYR A 164 -2.42 0.49 1.49
N ALA A 165 -1.45 0.41 2.39
CA ALA A 165 -0.14 1.04 2.19
C ALA A 165 0.59 0.49 0.95
N ARG A 166 0.53 -0.83 0.70
CA ARG A 166 1.05 -1.47 -0.52
C ARG A 166 0.37 -0.94 -1.78
N ALA A 167 -0.95 -0.84 -1.77
CA ALA A 167 -1.72 -0.32 -2.90
C ALA A 167 -1.37 1.15 -3.18
N ALA A 168 -1.31 1.99 -2.13
CA ALA A 168 -0.90 3.38 -2.26
C ALA A 168 0.54 3.50 -2.81
N LYS A 169 1.46 2.65 -2.35
CA LYS A 169 2.84 2.61 -2.89
C LYS A 169 2.88 2.29 -4.38
N LEU A 170 2.05 1.34 -4.86
CA LEU A 170 1.94 1.01 -6.28
C LEU A 170 1.39 2.16 -7.13
N ILE A 171 0.62 3.07 -6.55
CA ILE A 171 0.02 4.21 -7.27
C ILE A 171 0.96 5.43 -7.27
N PHE A 172 1.52 5.79 -6.12
CA PHE A 172 2.20 7.07 -5.90
C PHE A 172 3.74 7.00 -5.94
N CYS A 173 4.33 5.79 -5.87
CA CYS A 173 5.77 5.61 -5.69
C CYS A 173 6.46 4.97 -6.92
N ASN A 174 5.99 5.25 -8.13
CA ASN A 174 6.55 4.71 -9.38
C ASN A 174 7.18 5.82 -10.23
#